data_30b84acb44aca9efc1c9b62618d8f317
#
_entry.id   30b84acb44aca9efc1c9b62618d8f317
#
_cell.length_a   1.000
_cell.length_b   1.000
_cell.length_c   1.000
_cell.angle_alpha   90.00
_cell.angle_beta   90.00
_cell.angle_gamma   90.00
#
_symmetry.space_group_name_H-M   'P 1'
#
loop_
_entity.id
_entity.type
_entity.pdbx_description
1 polymer ?
#
loop_
_entity_poly.entity_id
_entity_poly.type
_entity_poly.pdbx_seq_one_letter_code
_entity_poly.pdbx_strand_id
1 'polypeptide(L)'
;MKYNRQQSLKKDLKLCKSRGYDIELINQIIKKLANGEKLEEKNKDYDLHGNWEGYRECHILPDWLLVYKYIEDELILYLTRTGTHSDLF
;
A
#
# COMPACT_ATOMS: atom_id res chain seq x y z
N MET A 1 1.88 -15.29 -3.82
CA MET A 1 3.04 -14.40 -3.90
C MET A 1 3.45 -13.96 -2.50
N LYS A 2 4.75 -13.89 -2.28
CA LYS A 2 5.27 -13.39 -1.01
C LYS A 2 5.17 -11.88 -0.95
N TYR A 3 5.00 -11.34 0.26
CA TYR A 3 5.06 -9.91 0.47
C TYR A 3 5.92 -9.58 1.68
N ASN A 4 6.49 -8.37 1.66
CA ASN A 4 7.39 -7.88 2.69
C ASN A 4 6.85 -6.56 3.24
N ARG A 5 6.59 -6.52 4.54
CA ARG A 5 6.19 -5.29 5.23
C ARG A 5 7.45 -4.58 5.69
N GLN A 6 7.80 -3.48 5.03
CA GLN A 6 8.96 -2.70 5.41
C GLN A 6 8.76 -2.01 6.76
N GLN A 7 9.87 -1.64 7.42
CA GLN A 7 9.79 -1.01 8.74
C GLN A 7 8.98 0.28 8.74
N SER A 8 9.09 1.07 7.66
CA SER A 8 8.31 2.29 7.52
C SER A 8 6.81 2.01 7.51
N LEU A 9 6.39 0.93 6.86
CA LEU A 9 4.97 0.54 6.86
C LEU A 9 4.51 0.15 8.26
N LYS A 10 5.33 -0.59 9.00
CA LYS A 10 4.98 -1.03 10.36
C LYS A 10 4.73 0.16 11.28
N LYS A 11 5.57 1.20 11.17
CA LYS A 11 5.37 2.45 11.90
C LYS A 11 4.11 3.16 11.48
N ASP A 12 3.87 3.24 10.17
CA ASP A 12 2.68 3.87 9.62
C ASP A 12 1.41 3.17 10.09
N LEU A 13 1.42 1.83 10.14
CA LEU A 13 0.26 1.05 10.60
C LEU A 13 -0.07 1.33 12.07
N LYS A 14 0.94 1.48 12.91
CA LYS A 14 0.72 1.85 14.32
C LYS A 14 0.02 3.19 14.43
N LEU A 15 0.43 4.17 13.63
CA LEU A 15 -0.19 5.48 13.61
C LEU A 15 -1.63 5.40 13.10
N CYS A 16 -1.88 4.67 12.03
CA CYS A 16 -3.22 4.46 11.49
C CYS A 16 -4.14 3.83 12.52
N LYS A 17 -3.64 2.81 13.22
CA LYS A 17 -4.41 2.13 14.26
C LYS A 17 -4.75 3.09 15.41
N SER A 18 -3.80 3.93 15.81
CA SER A 18 -4.03 4.92 16.87
C SER A 18 -5.06 5.97 16.48
N ARG A 19 -5.22 6.22 15.16
CA ARG A 19 -6.23 7.13 14.62
C ARG A 19 -7.61 6.47 14.48
N GLY A 20 -7.73 5.19 14.81
CA GLY A 20 -8.99 4.46 14.70
C GLY A 20 -9.26 3.86 13.32
N TYR A 21 -8.25 3.76 12.45
CA TYR A 21 -8.41 3.15 11.13
C TYR A 21 -8.62 1.64 11.26
N ASP A 22 -9.50 1.11 10.44
CA ASP A 22 -9.78 -0.33 10.40
C ASP A 22 -8.69 -1.05 9.62
N ILE A 23 -7.76 -1.67 10.35
CA ILE A 23 -6.60 -2.36 9.76
C ILE A 23 -7.03 -3.54 8.87
N GLU A 24 -8.21 -4.11 9.10
CA GLU A 24 -8.71 -5.18 8.24
C GLU A 24 -8.88 -4.72 6.79
N LEU A 25 -9.20 -3.46 6.56
CA LEU A 25 -9.35 -2.93 5.21
C LEU A 25 -8.04 -2.97 4.43
N ILE A 26 -6.93 -2.57 5.05
CA ILE A 26 -5.63 -2.64 4.37
C ILE A 26 -5.20 -4.09 4.17
N ASN A 27 -5.49 -4.96 5.14
CA ASN A 27 -5.16 -6.38 5.02
C ASN A 27 -5.87 -7.03 3.83
N GLN A 28 -7.11 -6.66 3.56
CA GLN A 28 -7.85 -7.14 2.40
C GLN A 28 -7.21 -6.69 1.09
N ILE A 29 -6.76 -5.45 1.02
CA ILE A 29 -6.07 -4.91 -0.16
C ILE A 29 -4.74 -5.63 -0.39
N ILE A 30 -3.96 -5.82 0.67
CA ILE A 30 -2.67 -6.52 0.60
C ILE A 30 -2.88 -7.94 0.09
N LYS A 31 -3.89 -8.63 0.58
CA LYS A 31 -4.21 -9.98 0.17
C LYS A 31 -4.53 -10.07 -1.32
N LYS A 32 -5.32 -9.13 -1.82
CA LYS A 32 -5.64 -9.06 -3.25
C LYS A 32 -4.39 -8.84 -4.08
N LEU A 33 -3.55 -7.89 -3.68
CA LEU A 33 -2.29 -7.61 -4.39
C LEU A 33 -1.37 -8.82 -4.38
N ALA A 34 -1.24 -9.49 -3.24
CA ALA A 34 -0.38 -10.66 -3.12
C ALA A 34 -0.87 -11.84 -3.96
N ASN A 35 -2.18 -11.93 -4.19
CA ASN A 35 -2.78 -12.96 -5.04
C ASN A 35 -2.78 -12.60 -6.52
N GLY A 36 -2.23 -11.44 -6.88
CA GLY A 36 -2.21 -10.99 -8.27
C GLY A 36 -3.57 -10.52 -8.78
N GLU A 37 -4.51 -10.26 -7.89
CA GLU A 37 -5.83 -9.82 -8.27
C GLU A 37 -5.82 -8.32 -8.60
N LYS A 38 -6.64 -7.94 -9.56
CA LYS A 38 -6.82 -6.55 -9.92
C LYS A 38 -7.70 -5.86 -8.87
N LEU A 39 -7.28 -4.68 -8.41
CA LEU A 39 -8.08 -3.90 -7.48
C LEU A 39 -9.29 -3.28 -8.19
N GLU A 40 -10.31 -2.93 -7.41
CA GLU A 40 -11.48 -2.24 -7.94
C GLU A 40 -11.11 -0.83 -8.39
N GLU A 41 -11.88 -0.28 -9.31
CA GLU A 41 -11.65 1.07 -9.83
C GLU A 41 -11.62 2.14 -8.74
N LYS A 42 -12.44 1.99 -7.71
CA LYS A 42 -12.48 2.91 -6.58
C LYS A 42 -11.15 2.98 -5.82
N ASN A 43 -10.31 1.96 -5.93
CA ASN A 43 -9.02 1.92 -5.26
C ASN A 43 -7.93 2.70 -5.99
N LYS A 44 -8.20 3.19 -7.19
CA LYS A 44 -7.31 4.08 -7.96
C LYS A 44 -5.85 3.66 -7.92
N ASP A 45 -5.57 2.46 -8.41
CA ASP A 45 -4.23 1.88 -8.41
C ASP A 45 -3.45 2.38 -9.64
N TYR A 46 -2.36 3.13 -9.42
CA TYR A 46 -1.56 3.65 -10.52
C TYR A 46 -0.09 3.88 -10.13
N ASP A 47 0.76 4.02 -11.17
CA ASP A 47 2.19 4.24 -10.99
C ASP A 47 2.48 5.63 -10.43
N LEU A 48 3.49 5.70 -9.57
CA LEU A 48 4.02 6.96 -9.08
C LEU A 48 5.22 7.39 -9.95
N HIS A 49 5.53 8.67 -9.89
CA HIS A 49 6.61 9.26 -10.68
C HIS A 49 7.52 10.15 -9.80
N GLY A 50 8.57 10.70 -10.40
CA GLY A 50 9.52 11.56 -9.67
C GLY A 50 10.32 10.77 -8.65
N ASN A 51 10.36 11.24 -7.41
CA ASN A 51 11.10 10.59 -6.34
C ASN A 51 10.56 9.20 -5.98
N TRP A 52 9.34 8.89 -6.42
CA TRP A 52 8.69 7.62 -6.16
C TRP A 52 8.66 6.72 -7.40
N GLU A 53 9.52 6.99 -8.37
CA GLU A 53 9.61 6.16 -9.58
C GLU A 53 9.83 4.69 -9.21
N GLY A 54 9.07 3.81 -9.86
CA GLY A 54 9.10 2.37 -9.58
C GLY A 54 8.11 1.92 -8.51
N TYR A 55 7.48 2.85 -7.82
CA TYR A 55 6.44 2.54 -6.84
C TYR A 55 5.06 2.76 -7.42
N ARG A 56 4.07 2.15 -6.78
CA ARG A 56 2.65 2.34 -7.11
C ARG A 56 1.91 2.78 -5.87
N GLU A 57 0.77 3.42 -6.05
CA GLU A 57 -0.12 3.70 -4.93
C GLU A 57 -1.53 3.19 -5.23
N CYS A 58 -2.25 2.85 -4.18
CA CYS A 58 -3.68 2.59 -4.27
C CYS A 58 -4.38 3.22 -3.07
N HIS A 59 -5.69 3.43 -3.21
CA HIS A 59 -6.51 4.01 -2.16
C HIS A 59 -7.28 2.91 -1.44
N ILE A 60 -7.03 2.76 -0.14
CA ILE A 60 -7.82 1.85 0.71
C ILE A 60 -9.17 2.51 0.99
N LEU A 61 -9.12 3.79 1.32
CA LEU A 61 -10.23 4.71 1.44
C LEU A 61 -9.84 6.00 0.71
N PRO A 62 -10.77 6.93 0.45
CA PRO A 62 -10.45 8.14 -0.31
C PRO A 62 -9.23 8.91 0.18
N ASP A 63 -8.97 8.93 1.49
CA ASP A 63 -7.80 9.61 2.07
C ASP A 63 -6.91 8.66 2.85
N TRP A 64 -6.87 7.41 2.47
CA TRP A 64 -5.96 6.42 3.07
C TRP A 64 -5.29 5.64 1.96
N LEU A 65 -3.99 5.88 1.77
CA LEU A 65 -3.20 5.35 0.67
C LEU A 65 -2.29 4.22 1.13
N LEU A 66 -1.95 3.33 0.20
CA LEU A 66 -0.91 2.35 0.36
C LEU A 66 0.09 2.53 -0.77
N VAL A 67 1.37 2.73 -0.43
CA VAL A 67 2.47 2.80 -1.40
C VAL A 67 3.21 1.47 -1.38
N TYR A 68 3.38 0.88 -2.55
CA TYR A 68 4.00 -0.43 -2.69
C TYR A 68 4.77 -0.52 -3.99
N LYS A 69 5.58 -1.56 -4.13
CA LYS A 69 6.21 -1.86 -5.41
C LYS A 69 6.30 -3.36 -5.61
N TYR A 70 6.37 -3.72 -6.87
CA TYR A 70 6.40 -5.09 -7.34
C TYR A 70 7.76 -5.35 -7.94
N ILE A 71 8.42 -6.41 -7.51
CA ILE A 71 9.65 -6.86 -8.16
C ILE A 71 9.34 -8.18 -8.83
N GLU A 72 9.07 -8.13 -10.15
CA GLU A 72 8.63 -9.29 -10.91
C GLU A 72 9.61 -10.44 -10.88
N ASP A 73 10.90 -10.15 -11.02
CA ASP A 73 11.94 -11.18 -11.03
C ASP A 73 12.01 -11.95 -9.70
N GLU A 74 11.68 -11.28 -8.61
CA GLU A 74 11.70 -11.89 -7.28
C GLU A 74 10.34 -12.42 -6.87
N LEU A 75 9.28 -12.05 -7.59
CA LEU A 75 7.90 -12.36 -7.25
C LEU A 75 7.57 -11.91 -5.81
N ILE A 76 8.09 -10.72 -5.45
CA ILE A 76 7.88 -10.15 -4.13
C ILE A 76 7.16 -8.82 -4.23
N LEU A 77 6.19 -8.64 -3.37
CA LEU A 77 5.44 -7.40 -3.18
C LEU A 77 6.00 -6.68 -1.97
N TYR A 78 6.55 -5.49 -2.17
CA TYR A 78 7.08 -4.67 -1.08
C TYR A 78 6.06 -3.63 -0.65
N LEU A 79 5.62 -3.73 0.59
CA LEU A 79 4.65 -2.81 1.19
C LEU A 79 5.43 -1.74 1.95
N THR A 80 5.44 -0.52 1.42
CA THR A 80 6.41 0.50 1.81
C THR A 80 5.87 1.54 2.77
N ARG A 81 4.75 2.19 2.44
CA ARG A 81 4.16 3.25 3.26
C ARG A 81 2.64 3.18 3.22
N THR A 82 2.01 3.66 4.28
CA THR A 82 0.57 3.86 4.30
C THR A 82 0.22 5.06 5.19
N GLY A 83 -0.83 5.78 4.82
CA GLY A 83 -1.27 6.96 5.55
C GLY A 83 -2.10 7.87 4.65
N THR A 84 -2.35 9.08 5.11
CA THR A 84 -3.03 10.09 4.30
C THR A 84 -2.06 10.66 3.26
N HIS A 85 -2.61 11.39 2.30
CA HIS A 85 -1.79 12.09 1.31
C HIS A 85 -0.78 13.02 2.00
N SER A 86 -1.21 13.74 3.00
CA SER A 86 -0.34 14.64 3.78
C SER A 86 0.76 13.92 4.55
N ASP A 87 0.48 12.68 5.00
CA ASP A 87 1.49 11.90 5.71
C ASP A 87 2.62 11.44 4.78
N LEU A 88 2.31 11.18 3.50
CA LEU A 88 3.23 10.51 2.58
C LEU A 88 3.89 11.47 1.59
N PHE A 89 3.22 12.52 1.25
CA PHE A 89 3.63 13.47 0.21
C PHE A 89 3.48 14.93 0.69
#